data_a0a753bf33f569abdec9e11d593ce18b
#
_entry.id   a0a753bf33f569abdec9e11d593ce18b
#
_cell.length_a   1.000
_cell.length_b   1.000
_cell.length_c   1.000
_cell.angle_alpha   90.00
_cell.angle_beta   90.00
_cell.angle_gamma   90.00
#
_symmetry.space_group_name_H-M   'P 1'
#
loop_
_entity.id
_entity.type
_entity.pdbx_description
1 polymer ?
#
loop_
_entity_poly.entity_id
_entity_poly.type
_entity_poly.pdbx_seq_one_letter_code
_entity_poly.pdbx_strand_id
1 'polypeptide(L)'
;MHHATTLAVPEETCIRGDCATLFVSLELSRSTWVATSLAPGSRKMSKHTLVGGDGRKLLDLLARLKTRAEQRIAAPVKVVTIHEVGLDGFWIHRLLEANRVESHVVDPASIAVPRRHRRAKTDAIDGETLLRTLMAWQRGEPRVCAMTVPPSPSEEDRRRVSRERATLLRERIQHTNRIRGLLFGQGITNYNPLHKNRRECLEELRTGDGRSLPAHLKAEVLREIDRLELVLRQISEVEAERDEMLRPAKASSPAALLMRLKGIGAEFAAVLYLEGLFRHFQNRRQLAAYAGLAPSSWKSGSIDHEQGISKAGNPRLRTTMVELAWMWVRYQPDSALSGWFRQRVGSERGRTRRISIVALARKLLIALSRYVTHGEIPAGAVTKPV
;
A
#
# COMPACT_ATOMS: atom_id res chain seq x y z
N MET A 1 27.63 -24.43 -3.91
CA MET A 1 28.19 -23.41 -3.01
C MET A 1 27.43 -22.11 -3.27
N HIS A 2 26.44 -21.82 -2.45
CA HIS A 2 25.65 -20.58 -2.56
C HIS A 2 26.09 -19.65 -1.42
N HIS A 3 26.71 -18.55 -1.81
CA HIS A 3 26.98 -17.47 -0.88
C HIS A 3 25.63 -16.84 -0.45
N ALA A 4 25.21 -17.14 0.76
CA ALA A 4 24.24 -16.38 1.47
C ALA A 4 24.84 -15.00 1.76
N THR A 5 24.40 -13.97 1.05
CA THR A 5 24.70 -12.59 1.41
C THR A 5 23.93 -12.30 2.70
N THR A 6 24.60 -12.53 3.81
CA THR A 6 24.17 -12.05 5.13
C THR A 6 24.17 -10.54 5.05
N LEU A 7 22.98 -9.92 4.97
CA LEU A 7 22.83 -8.49 5.21
C LEU A 7 23.31 -8.25 6.64
N ALA A 8 24.48 -7.65 6.77
CA ALA A 8 25.02 -7.20 8.02
C ALA A 8 23.97 -6.35 8.74
N VAL A 9 23.63 -6.74 9.95
CA VAL A 9 23.02 -5.85 10.94
C VAL A 9 23.92 -4.63 10.99
N PRO A 10 23.42 -3.40 10.86
CA PRO A 10 24.27 -2.23 11.03
C PRO A 10 24.91 -2.35 12.41
N GLU A 11 26.23 -2.41 12.44
CA GLU A 11 27.01 -2.31 13.66
C GLU A 11 26.49 -1.13 14.47
N GLU A 12 26.44 -1.30 15.77
CA GLU A 12 26.10 -0.29 16.77
C GLU A 12 26.73 1.04 16.40
N THR A 13 25.96 1.89 15.75
CA THR A 13 26.46 3.20 15.31
C THR A 13 26.60 4.06 16.54
N CYS A 14 27.82 4.17 16.99
CA CYS A 14 28.36 5.16 17.89
C CYS A 14 27.39 6.23 18.40
N ILE A 15 26.88 6.00 19.60
CA ILE A 15 26.40 7.07 20.47
C ILE A 15 27.59 7.83 21.08
N ARG A 16 28.82 7.39 20.78
CA ARG A 16 30.07 7.99 21.24
C ARG A 16 30.99 8.27 20.07
N GLY A 17 31.01 9.51 19.63
CA GLY A 17 32.06 9.97 18.72
C GLY A 17 31.63 11.18 17.88
N ASP A 18 31.98 12.34 18.29
CA ASP A 18 32.46 13.52 17.55
C ASP A 18 31.65 14.14 16.40
N CYS A 19 30.45 13.71 16.08
CA CYS A 19 29.68 14.35 15.03
C CYS A 19 28.31 14.82 15.57
N ALA A 20 28.18 16.14 15.70
CA ALA A 20 26.89 16.72 16.08
C ALA A 20 25.88 16.55 14.95
N THR A 21 24.61 16.37 15.29
CA THR A 21 23.55 16.07 14.31
C THR A 21 22.60 17.24 14.13
N LEU A 22 22.38 17.63 12.88
CA LEU A 22 21.29 18.50 12.43
C LEU A 22 20.12 17.64 12.01
N PHE A 23 19.04 17.72 12.78
CA PHE A 23 17.79 17.01 12.48
C PHE A 23 16.88 17.86 11.61
N VAL A 24 16.28 17.26 10.58
CA VAL A 24 15.34 17.94 9.69
C VAL A 24 14.16 17.04 9.39
N SER A 25 12.94 17.50 9.62
CA SER A 25 11.73 16.87 9.10
C SER A 25 11.24 17.57 7.86
N LEU A 26 10.70 16.80 6.91
CA LEU A 26 10.17 17.29 5.65
C LEU A 26 8.69 16.94 5.54
N GLU A 27 7.86 17.96 5.41
CA GLU A 27 6.46 17.83 5.03
C GLU A 27 6.32 18.15 3.56
N LEU A 28 5.84 17.20 2.80
CA LEU A 28 5.84 17.22 1.36
C LEU A 28 4.41 17.39 0.83
N SER A 29 4.20 18.44 0.04
CA SER A 29 2.96 18.64 -0.71
C SER A 29 3.28 18.96 -2.16
N ARG A 30 2.28 18.97 -3.02
CA ARG A 30 2.48 19.26 -4.44
C ARG A 30 3.01 20.66 -4.70
N SER A 31 2.56 21.64 -3.91
CA SER A 31 2.87 23.07 -4.12
C SER A 31 3.96 23.57 -3.21
N THR A 32 4.05 23.03 -2.00
CA THR A 32 4.88 23.62 -0.94
C THR A 32 5.48 22.52 -0.08
N TRP A 33 6.79 22.63 0.18
CA TRP A 33 7.48 21.79 1.15
C TRP A 33 7.85 22.62 2.38
N VAL A 34 7.68 22.03 3.55
CA VAL A 34 8.09 22.64 4.81
C VAL A 34 9.19 21.79 5.43
N ALA A 35 10.37 22.38 5.60
CA ALA A 35 11.48 21.78 6.31
C ALA A 35 11.57 22.37 7.72
N THR A 36 11.33 21.54 8.74
CA THR A 36 11.53 21.92 10.14
C THR A 36 12.87 21.37 10.61
N SER A 37 13.76 22.24 11.12
CA SER A 37 15.13 21.88 11.49
C SER A 37 15.43 22.17 12.95
N LEU A 38 16.27 21.32 13.55
CA LEU A 38 16.85 21.53 14.87
C LEU A 38 18.37 21.37 14.78
N ALA A 39 19.08 22.49 14.96
CA ALA A 39 20.54 22.48 14.95
C ALA A 39 21.10 21.95 16.28
N PRO A 40 22.30 21.33 16.26
CA PRO A 40 22.95 20.86 17.48
C PRO A 40 23.15 21.98 18.48
N GLY A 41 22.90 21.71 19.76
CA GLY A 41 22.97 22.68 20.86
C GLY A 41 21.86 23.74 20.86
N SER A 42 20.88 23.67 19.94
CA SER A 42 19.70 24.55 19.92
C SER A 42 18.50 23.89 20.61
N ARG A 43 17.70 24.70 21.31
CA ARG A 43 16.38 24.29 21.80
C ARG A 43 15.24 24.76 20.91
N LYS A 44 15.52 25.66 19.95
CA LYS A 44 14.52 26.28 19.06
C LYS A 44 14.54 25.58 17.70
N MET A 45 13.41 25.11 17.28
CA MET A 45 13.20 24.60 15.92
C MET A 45 12.96 25.77 14.95
N SER A 46 13.50 25.64 13.74
CA SER A 46 13.36 26.63 12.67
C SER A 46 12.61 26.02 11.50
N LYS A 47 11.72 26.80 10.86
CA LYS A 47 10.93 26.38 9.73
C LYS A 47 11.36 27.11 8.47
N HIS A 48 11.40 26.36 7.36
CA HIS A 48 11.79 26.85 6.05
C HIS A 48 10.79 26.32 5.02
N THR A 49 10.25 27.23 4.24
CA THR A 49 9.30 26.92 3.18
C THR A 49 10.02 26.88 1.84
N LEU A 50 9.73 25.84 1.05
CA LEU A 50 10.27 25.64 -0.30
C LEU A 50 9.11 25.39 -1.27
N VAL A 51 9.36 25.63 -2.54
CA VAL A 51 8.43 25.23 -3.61
C VAL A 51 8.42 23.71 -3.69
N GLY A 52 7.25 23.11 -3.78
CA GLY A 52 7.09 21.65 -3.94
C GLY A 52 7.75 21.15 -5.22
N GLY A 53 8.41 19.99 -5.14
CA GLY A 53 9.12 19.37 -6.26
C GLY A 53 10.53 19.89 -6.51
N ASP A 54 10.98 20.96 -5.85
CA ASP A 54 12.32 21.53 -6.07
C ASP A 54 13.38 20.87 -5.17
N GLY A 55 13.83 19.68 -5.58
CA GLY A 55 14.89 18.95 -4.86
C GLY A 55 16.22 19.69 -4.78
N ARG A 56 16.54 20.55 -5.76
CA ARG A 56 17.79 21.33 -5.77
C ARG A 56 17.76 22.37 -4.65
N LYS A 57 16.69 23.14 -4.54
CA LYS A 57 16.53 24.09 -3.45
C LYS A 57 16.50 23.43 -2.07
N LEU A 58 15.99 22.21 -1.98
CA LEU A 58 16.06 21.41 -0.74
C LEU A 58 17.51 21.12 -0.37
N LEU A 59 18.33 20.62 -1.30
CA LEU A 59 19.75 20.34 -1.07
C LEU A 59 20.51 21.61 -0.70
N ASP A 60 20.28 22.72 -1.40
CA ASP A 60 20.90 24.02 -1.10
C ASP A 60 20.51 24.51 0.31
N LEU A 61 19.27 24.32 0.72
CA LEU A 61 18.84 24.65 2.08
C LEU A 61 19.58 23.79 3.11
N LEU A 62 19.64 22.47 2.92
CA LEU A 62 20.31 21.56 3.85
C LEU A 62 21.82 21.88 3.96
N ALA A 63 22.48 22.19 2.85
CA ALA A 63 23.88 22.60 2.82
C ALA A 63 24.11 23.89 3.63
N ARG A 64 23.28 24.92 3.41
CA ARG A 64 23.35 26.18 4.19
C ARG A 64 23.12 25.97 5.69
N LEU A 65 22.14 25.13 6.05
CA LEU A 65 21.85 24.82 7.46
C LEU A 65 23.01 24.06 8.11
N LYS A 66 23.59 23.12 7.38
CA LYS A 66 24.77 22.37 7.81
C LYS A 66 25.96 23.30 8.07
N THR A 67 26.32 24.14 7.10
CA THR A 67 27.46 25.09 7.22
C THR A 67 27.27 26.03 8.41
N ARG A 68 26.05 26.58 8.61
CA ARG A 68 25.77 27.42 9.77
C ARG A 68 25.88 26.67 11.10
N ALA A 69 25.48 25.41 11.13
CA ALA A 69 25.59 24.57 12.33
C ALA A 69 27.07 24.27 12.63
N GLU A 70 27.86 23.92 11.62
CA GLU A 70 29.34 23.69 11.74
C GLU A 70 30.09 24.91 12.22
N GLN A 71 29.79 26.08 11.66
CA GLN A 71 30.37 27.36 12.13
C GLN A 71 30.04 27.67 13.59
N ARG A 72 28.81 27.35 14.01
CA ARG A 72 28.35 27.65 15.37
C ARG A 72 29.00 26.76 16.43
N ILE A 73 29.26 25.49 16.14
CA ILE A 73 29.80 24.54 17.10
C ILE A 73 31.27 24.24 16.88
N ALA A 74 31.88 24.78 15.81
CA ALA A 74 33.27 24.54 15.38
C ALA A 74 33.62 23.04 15.22
N ALA A 75 32.62 22.22 14.79
CA ALA A 75 32.78 20.78 14.61
C ALA A 75 31.95 20.30 13.39
N PRO A 76 32.31 19.16 12.78
CA PRO A 76 31.55 18.56 11.70
C PRO A 76 30.12 18.23 12.12
N VAL A 77 29.17 18.45 11.20
CA VAL A 77 27.74 18.20 11.45
C VAL A 77 27.20 17.19 10.44
N LYS A 78 26.55 16.14 10.95
CA LYS A 78 25.79 15.19 10.16
C LYS A 78 24.36 15.70 9.97
N VAL A 79 23.83 15.60 8.76
CA VAL A 79 22.42 15.92 8.47
C VAL A 79 21.61 14.64 8.43
N VAL A 80 20.55 14.59 9.23
CA VAL A 80 19.62 13.45 9.27
C VAL A 80 18.20 13.96 9.04
N THR A 81 17.52 13.35 8.08
CA THR A 81 16.19 13.78 7.64
C THR A 81 15.14 12.72 7.89
N ILE A 82 13.90 13.14 8.04
CA ILE A 82 12.71 12.27 8.08
C ILE A 82 11.57 12.88 7.28
N HIS A 83 10.83 12.03 6.57
CA HIS A 83 9.56 12.38 5.94
C HIS A 83 8.59 11.19 5.98
N GLU A 84 7.31 11.47 5.81
CA GLU A 84 6.28 10.44 5.78
C GLU A 84 6.22 9.73 4.42
N VAL A 85 5.83 8.47 4.42
CA VAL A 85 5.41 7.77 3.19
C VAL A 85 4.17 8.45 2.64
N GLY A 86 4.27 9.02 1.45
CA GLY A 86 3.19 9.76 0.81
C GLY A 86 3.03 9.46 -0.68
N LEU A 87 2.22 10.28 -1.34
CA LEU A 87 1.99 10.22 -2.79
C LEU A 87 3.23 10.61 -3.60
N ASP A 88 4.18 11.30 -2.98
CA ASP A 88 5.43 11.76 -3.59
C ASP A 88 6.40 10.60 -3.90
N GLY A 89 6.14 9.41 -3.38
CA GLY A 89 7.00 8.25 -3.59
C GLY A 89 8.31 8.34 -2.81
N PHE A 90 9.36 7.68 -3.33
CA PHE A 90 10.65 7.57 -2.64
C PHE A 90 11.79 8.32 -3.34
N TRP A 91 11.50 9.13 -4.35
CA TRP A 91 12.53 9.83 -5.11
C TRP A 91 13.32 10.84 -4.26
N ILE A 92 12.64 11.50 -3.29
CA ILE A 92 13.26 12.45 -2.36
C ILE A 92 14.26 11.72 -1.46
N HIS A 93 13.87 10.59 -0.89
CA HIS A 93 14.77 9.75 -0.12
C HIS A 93 16.03 9.39 -0.93
N ARG A 94 15.86 8.92 -2.16
CA ARG A 94 16.97 8.56 -3.05
C ARG A 94 17.85 9.77 -3.40
N LEU A 95 17.23 10.93 -3.63
CA LEU A 95 17.95 12.18 -3.87
C LEU A 95 18.85 12.55 -2.67
N LEU A 96 18.32 12.46 -1.47
CA LEU A 96 19.03 12.77 -0.24
C LEU A 96 20.19 11.80 -0.01
N GLU A 97 19.95 10.49 -0.10
CA GLU A 97 20.97 9.45 0.05
C GLU A 97 22.10 9.61 -1.00
N ALA A 98 21.75 9.88 -2.27
CA ALA A 98 22.73 10.15 -3.33
C ALA A 98 23.61 11.38 -3.04
N ASN A 99 23.12 12.32 -2.23
CA ASN A 99 23.88 13.50 -1.79
C ASN A 99 24.44 13.37 -0.36
N ARG A 100 24.59 12.13 0.14
CA ARG A 100 25.16 11.82 1.46
C ARG A 100 24.40 12.46 2.64
N VAL A 101 23.10 12.67 2.48
CA VAL A 101 22.20 13.07 3.55
C VAL A 101 21.47 11.84 4.03
N GLU A 102 21.61 11.47 5.30
CA GLU A 102 20.89 10.34 5.88
C GLU A 102 19.39 10.63 5.87
N SER A 103 18.61 9.73 5.26
CA SER A 103 17.18 9.95 5.06
C SER A 103 16.36 8.76 5.58
N HIS A 104 15.39 9.06 6.43
CA HIS A 104 14.46 8.09 6.96
C HIS A 104 13.05 8.36 6.45
N VAL A 105 12.35 7.29 6.10
CA VAL A 105 10.96 7.34 5.67
C VAL A 105 10.10 6.64 6.72
N VAL A 106 9.12 7.33 7.27
CA VAL A 106 8.28 6.79 8.35
C VAL A 106 6.87 6.47 7.88
N ASP A 107 6.30 5.39 8.43
CA ASP A 107 4.85 5.12 8.29
C ASP A 107 4.08 6.08 9.21
N PRO A 108 3.31 7.05 8.68
CA PRO A 108 2.58 8.03 9.48
C PRO A 108 1.60 7.37 10.46
N ALA A 109 1.05 6.21 10.11
CA ALA A 109 0.12 5.49 10.96
C ALA A 109 0.79 4.87 12.20
N SER A 110 2.10 4.76 12.20
CA SER A 110 2.89 4.19 13.30
C SER A 110 3.36 5.21 14.33
N ILE A 111 3.28 6.50 14.01
CA ILE A 111 3.75 7.57 14.88
C ILE A 111 2.85 7.66 16.11
N ALA A 112 3.46 7.63 17.29
CA ALA A 112 2.75 7.78 18.56
C ALA A 112 2.31 9.24 18.75
N VAL A 113 1.05 9.55 18.45
CA VAL A 113 0.49 10.91 18.61
C VAL A 113 -0.15 11.05 20.00
N PRO A 114 0.23 12.09 20.78
CA PRO A 114 -0.43 12.40 22.04
C PRO A 114 -1.94 12.64 21.86
N ARG A 115 -2.75 12.10 22.77
CA ARG A 115 -4.24 12.17 22.69
C ARG A 115 -4.79 13.59 22.54
N ARG A 116 -4.11 14.60 23.09
CA ARG A 116 -4.52 16.01 23.04
C ARG A 116 -4.40 16.64 21.64
N HIS A 117 -3.56 16.10 20.76
CA HIS A 117 -3.31 16.66 19.42
C HIS A 117 -4.07 15.96 18.29
N ARG A 118 -4.90 14.95 18.57
CA ARG A 118 -5.63 14.18 17.54
C ARG A 118 -6.61 15.01 16.70
N ARG A 119 -7.00 16.22 17.12
CA ARG A 119 -7.97 17.07 16.42
C ARG A 119 -7.39 18.35 15.83
N ALA A 120 -6.17 18.72 16.18
CA ALA A 120 -5.51 19.91 15.65
C ALA A 120 -4.47 19.45 14.60
N LYS A 121 -4.81 19.59 13.33
CA LYS A 121 -3.91 19.32 12.22
C LYS A 121 -3.48 20.65 11.61
N THR A 122 -2.21 21.02 11.81
CA THR A 122 -1.55 22.10 11.09
C THR A 122 -0.17 21.61 10.69
N ASP A 123 0.28 21.93 9.49
CA ASP A 123 1.61 21.56 8.96
C ASP A 123 2.75 21.96 9.92
N ALA A 124 2.51 22.93 10.78
CA ALA A 124 3.44 23.40 11.80
C ALA A 124 3.61 22.42 12.97
N ILE A 125 2.54 21.76 13.39
CA ILE A 125 2.53 20.78 14.49
C ILE A 125 3.08 19.44 13.97
N ASP A 126 2.79 19.13 12.71
CA ASP A 126 3.16 17.87 12.09
C ASP A 126 4.70 17.82 11.91
N GLY A 127 5.37 18.88 11.42
CA GLY A 127 6.82 18.94 11.28
C GLY A 127 7.59 18.83 12.59
N GLU A 128 7.11 19.48 13.66
CA GLU A 128 7.73 19.34 14.98
C GLU A 128 7.55 17.93 15.56
N THR A 129 6.38 17.35 15.39
CA THR A 129 6.08 15.99 15.84
C THR A 129 6.96 14.98 15.11
N LEU A 130 7.08 15.13 13.81
CA LEU A 130 7.92 14.27 12.96
C LEU A 130 9.39 14.37 13.35
N LEU A 131 9.88 15.60 13.62
CA LEU A 131 11.25 15.82 14.07
C LEU A 131 11.52 15.19 15.45
N ARG A 132 10.61 15.34 16.39
CA ARG A 132 10.69 14.70 17.72
C ARG A 132 10.68 13.17 17.61
N THR A 133 9.87 12.65 16.70
CA THR A 133 9.80 11.21 16.39
C THR A 133 11.14 10.69 15.90
N LEU A 134 11.80 11.41 14.97
CA LEU A 134 13.13 11.05 14.49
C LEU A 134 14.16 11.03 15.62
N MET A 135 14.19 12.06 16.45
CA MET A 135 15.13 12.16 17.56
C MET A 135 14.93 11.03 18.60
N ALA A 136 13.68 10.71 18.94
CA ALA A 136 13.35 9.64 19.86
C ALA A 136 13.74 8.26 19.27
N TRP A 137 13.47 8.06 17.98
CA TRP A 137 13.85 6.82 17.28
C TRP A 137 15.37 6.66 17.24
N GLN A 138 16.12 7.72 16.95
CA GLN A 138 17.60 7.65 16.95
C GLN A 138 18.22 7.38 18.34
N ARG A 139 17.54 7.78 19.41
CA ARG A 139 17.94 7.41 20.77
C ARG A 139 17.62 5.95 21.13
N GLY A 140 17.01 5.19 20.21
CA GLY A 140 16.61 3.81 20.47
C GLY A 140 15.38 3.67 21.35
N GLU A 141 14.58 4.71 21.52
CA GLU A 141 13.35 4.64 22.31
C GLU A 141 12.37 3.62 21.70
N PRO A 142 11.82 2.70 22.47
CA PRO A 142 10.94 1.66 21.95
C PRO A 142 9.57 2.21 21.55
N ARG A 143 8.99 1.67 20.48
CA ARG A 143 7.60 1.93 20.06
C ARG A 143 7.31 3.39 19.66
N VAL A 144 8.29 4.12 19.22
CA VAL A 144 8.14 5.52 18.75
C VAL A 144 7.44 5.55 17.40
N CYS A 145 7.96 4.81 16.44
CA CYS A 145 7.43 4.71 15.08
C CYS A 145 7.94 3.46 14.37
N ALA A 146 7.44 3.20 13.18
CA ALA A 146 7.97 2.20 12.27
C ALA A 146 8.58 2.89 11.04
N MET A 147 9.89 2.80 10.89
CA MET A 147 10.56 3.25 9.67
C MET A 147 10.23 2.31 8.52
N THR A 148 9.95 2.89 7.37
CA THR A 148 9.67 2.17 6.13
C THR A 148 10.97 1.97 5.37
N VAL A 149 11.26 0.74 4.98
CA VAL A 149 12.34 0.47 4.04
C VAL A 149 11.86 0.87 2.65
N PRO A 150 12.45 1.88 1.99
CA PRO A 150 12.09 2.26 0.65
C PRO A 150 12.35 1.11 -0.34
N PRO A 151 11.41 0.84 -1.27
CA PRO A 151 11.65 -0.14 -2.31
C PRO A 151 12.73 0.36 -3.28
N SER A 152 13.40 -0.57 -3.95
CA SER A 152 14.24 -0.22 -5.10
C SER A 152 13.40 0.40 -6.22
N PRO A 153 14.00 1.18 -7.15
CA PRO A 153 13.28 1.72 -8.30
C PRO A 153 12.53 0.64 -9.11
N SER A 154 13.16 -0.51 -9.32
CA SER A 154 12.55 -1.63 -10.06
C SER A 154 11.38 -2.27 -9.31
N GLU A 155 11.45 -2.38 -7.98
CA GLU A 155 10.33 -2.88 -7.17
C GLU A 155 9.17 -1.89 -7.13
N GLU A 156 9.47 -0.59 -7.10
CA GLU A 156 8.45 0.46 -7.17
C GLU A 156 7.75 0.46 -8.52
N ASP A 157 8.51 0.30 -9.61
CA ASP A 157 8.00 0.25 -10.98
C ASP A 157 7.10 -0.98 -11.21
N ARG A 158 7.54 -2.16 -10.82
CA ARG A 158 6.74 -3.41 -10.94
C ARG A 158 5.35 -3.31 -10.29
N ARG A 159 5.18 -2.47 -9.26
CA ARG A 159 3.87 -2.27 -8.62
C ARG A 159 2.89 -1.52 -9.49
N ARG A 160 3.38 -0.74 -10.48
CA ARG A 160 2.54 0.06 -11.38
C ARG A 160 1.57 -0.82 -12.15
N VAL A 161 2.04 -1.93 -12.70
CA VAL A 161 1.24 -2.87 -13.49
C VAL A 161 -0.06 -3.28 -12.77
N SER A 162 0.06 -3.78 -11.55
CA SER A 162 -1.12 -4.15 -10.77
C SER A 162 -1.98 -2.94 -10.36
N ARG A 163 -1.38 -1.78 -10.12
CA ARG A 163 -2.11 -0.56 -9.74
C ARG A 163 -2.88 0.04 -10.91
N GLU A 164 -2.28 0.03 -12.09
CA GLU A 164 -2.92 0.43 -13.34
C GLU A 164 -4.11 -0.47 -13.66
N ARG A 165 -3.92 -1.80 -13.60
CA ARG A 165 -5.02 -2.75 -13.78
C ARG A 165 -6.21 -2.44 -12.86
N ALA A 166 -5.96 -2.12 -11.57
CA ALA A 166 -7.04 -1.76 -10.65
C ALA A 166 -7.75 -0.45 -11.04
N THR A 167 -7.07 0.48 -11.67
CA THR A 167 -7.66 1.71 -12.19
C THR A 167 -8.53 1.40 -13.41
N LEU A 168 -8.00 0.68 -14.37
CA LEU A 168 -8.73 0.25 -15.57
C LEU A 168 -9.98 -0.57 -15.24
N LEU A 169 -9.93 -1.44 -14.22
CA LEU A 169 -11.12 -2.17 -13.77
C LEU A 169 -12.22 -1.25 -13.21
N ARG A 170 -11.85 -0.17 -12.53
CA ARG A 170 -12.81 0.83 -12.05
C ARG A 170 -13.43 1.60 -13.22
N GLU A 171 -12.64 1.98 -14.20
CA GLU A 171 -13.09 2.64 -15.43
C GLU A 171 -14.04 1.74 -16.23
N ARG A 172 -13.70 0.46 -16.39
CA ARG A 172 -14.61 -0.53 -16.99
C ARG A 172 -15.98 -0.55 -16.31
N ILE A 173 -15.98 -0.60 -14.98
CA ILE A 173 -17.23 -0.60 -14.21
C ILE A 173 -17.98 0.72 -14.42
N GLN A 174 -17.29 1.84 -14.44
CA GLN A 174 -17.87 3.17 -14.64
C GLN A 174 -18.55 3.27 -16.02
N HIS A 175 -17.86 2.89 -17.10
CA HIS A 175 -18.42 2.90 -18.46
C HIS A 175 -19.60 1.92 -18.58
N THR A 176 -19.45 0.71 -18.05
CA THR A 176 -20.53 -0.29 -18.04
C THR A 176 -21.79 0.23 -17.35
N ASN A 177 -21.65 0.86 -16.17
CA ASN A 177 -22.77 1.41 -15.41
C ASN A 177 -23.39 2.63 -16.11
N ARG A 178 -22.56 3.47 -16.75
CA ARG A 178 -23.07 4.63 -17.51
C ARG A 178 -23.90 4.19 -18.69
N ILE A 179 -23.44 3.22 -19.51
CA ILE A 179 -24.20 2.67 -20.62
C ILE A 179 -25.54 2.10 -20.12
N ARG A 180 -25.52 1.29 -19.06
CA ARG A 180 -26.74 0.72 -18.47
C ARG A 180 -27.68 1.80 -17.95
N GLY A 181 -27.16 2.84 -17.30
CA GLY A 181 -27.97 3.96 -16.80
C GLY A 181 -28.66 4.75 -17.94
N LEU A 182 -27.95 5.04 -19.03
CA LEU A 182 -28.48 5.71 -20.21
C LEU A 182 -29.61 4.90 -20.85
N LEU A 183 -29.42 3.60 -21.01
CA LEU A 183 -30.44 2.70 -21.59
C LEU A 183 -31.61 2.45 -20.65
N PHE A 184 -31.35 2.39 -19.33
CA PHE A 184 -32.44 2.25 -18.32
C PHE A 184 -33.44 3.40 -18.38
N GLY A 185 -32.98 4.64 -18.64
CA GLY A 185 -33.84 5.80 -18.85
C GLY A 185 -34.81 5.69 -20.06
N GLN A 186 -34.58 4.67 -20.93
CA GLN A 186 -35.44 4.35 -22.07
C GLN A 186 -36.23 3.03 -21.89
N GLY A 187 -36.24 2.51 -20.64
CA GLY A 187 -36.96 1.25 -20.33
C GLY A 187 -36.18 -0.01 -20.72
N ILE A 188 -34.89 0.07 -21.04
CA ILE A 188 -34.07 -1.06 -21.46
C ILE A 188 -33.26 -1.56 -20.26
N THR A 189 -33.48 -2.79 -19.82
CA THR A 189 -32.84 -3.37 -18.61
C THR A 189 -31.93 -4.55 -18.91
N ASN A 190 -32.04 -5.16 -20.08
CA ASN A 190 -31.39 -6.43 -20.44
C ASN A 190 -30.12 -6.28 -21.31
N TYR A 191 -29.66 -5.07 -21.56
CA TYR A 191 -28.44 -4.86 -22.35
C TYR A 191 -27.18 -5.14 -21.55
N ASN A 192 -26.28 -5.96 -22.13
CA ASN A 192 -24.98 -6.26 -21.54
C ASN A 192 -23.83 -5.60 -22.31
N PRO A 193 -23.24 -4.50 -21.82
CA PRO A 193 -22.13 -3.81 -22.49
C PRO A 193 -20.84 -4.64 -22.65
N LEU A 194 -20.71 -5.73 -21.90
CA LEU A 194 -19.53 -6.62 -21.98
C LEU A 194 -19.73 -7.77 -22.97
N HIS A 195 -20.90 -7.88 -23.61
CA HIS A 195 -21.13 -8.91 -24.64
C HIS A 195 -20.24 -8.67 -25.85
N LYS A 196 -19.81 -9.74 -26.54
CA LYS A 196 -18.95 -9.62 -27.72
C LYS A 196 -19.64 -8.83 -28.84
N ASN A 197 -20.91 -9.08 -29.08
CA ASN A 197 -21.72 -8.43 -30.11
C ASN A 197 -22.46 -7.18 -29.59
N ARG A 198 -21.83 -6.44 -28.65
CA ARG A 198 -22.45 -5.27 -28.00
C ARG A 198 -22.95 -4.21 -28.97
N ARG A 199 -22.24 -4.00 -30.09
CA ARG A 199 -22.60 -3.00 -31.10
C ARG A 199 -23.82 -3.47 -31.91
N GLU A 200 -23.81 -4.70 -32.37
CA GLU A 200 -24.91 -5.31 -33.11
C GLU A 200 -26.18 -5.34 -32.24
N CYS A 201 -26.05 -5.82 -30.99
CA CYS A 201 -27.16 -5.77 -30.04
C CYS A 201 -27.71 -4.36 -29.81
N LEU A 202 -26.85 -3.31 -29.85
CA LEU A 202 -27.31 -1.93 -29.71
C LEU A 202 -28.17 -1.47 -30.91
N GLU A 203 -27.84 -1.93 -32.13
CA GLU A 203 -28.62 -1.59 -33.33
C GLU A 203 -30.06 -2.11 -33.27
N GLU A 204 -30.24 -3.29 -32.66
CA GLU A 204 -31.53 -3.99 -32.59
C GLU A 204 -32.39 -3.48 -31.42
N LEU A 205 -31.82 -2.68 -30.51
CA LEU A 205 -32.55 -2.23 -29.32
C LEU A 205 -33.76 -1.36 -29.66
N ARG A 206 -34.81 -1.58 -28.91
CA ARG A 206 -36.02 -0.73 -28.88
C ARG A 206 -36.24 -0.18 -27.48
N THR A 207 -36.75 1.02 -27.40
CA THR A 207 -37.17 1.63 -26.13
C THR A 207 -38.35 0.84 -25.53
N GLY A 208 -38.62 1.01 -24.25
CA GLY A 208 -39.70 0.34 -23.57
C GLY A 208 -41.10 0.61 -24.16
N ASP A 209 -41.27 1.68 -24.93
CA ASP A 209 -42.45 2.03 -25.70
C ASP A 209 -42.40 1.59 -27.20
N GLY A 210 -41.39 0.77 -27.58
CA GLY A 210 -41.25 0.14 -28.89
C GLY A 210 -40.57 0.96 -29.97
N ARG A 211 -40.15 2.20 -29.71
CA ARG A 211 -39.47 3.07 -30.67
C ARG A 211 -38.01 2.66 -30.84
N SER A 212 -37.39 3.10 -31.93
CA SER A 212 -35.96 3.05 -32.10
C SER A 212 -35.26 3.97 -31.08
N LEU A 213 -34.02 3.63 -30.70
CA LEU A 213 -33.24 4.51 -29.84
C LEU A 213 -33.09 5.94 -30.43
N PRO A 214 -33.30 6.99 -29.61
CA PRO A 214 -33.07 8.37 -30.06
C PRO A 214 -31.63 8.53 -30.57
N ALA A 215 -31.46 9.24 -31.67
CA ALA A 215 -30.20 9.35 -32.41
C ALA A 215 -29.02 9.88 -31.53
N HIS A 216 -29.28 10.91 -30.71
CA HIS A 216 -28.26 11.47 -29.83
C HIS A 216 -27.89 10.53 -28.68
N LEU A 217 -28.87 9.82 -28.11
CA LEU A 217 -28.62 8.80 -27.09
C LEU A 217 -27.78 7.65 -27.67
N LYS A 218 -28.18 7.14 -28.84
CA LYS A 218 -27.44 6.08 -29.52
C LYS A 218 -26.00 6.50 -29.77
N ALA A 219 -25.78 7.72 -30.25
CA ALA A 219 -24.44 8.27 -30.47
C ALA A 219 -23.63 8.40 -29.16
N GLU A 220 -24.29 8.78 -28.05
CA GLU A 220 -23.65 8.84 -26.73
C GLU A 220 -23.24 7.45 -26.24
N VAL A 221 -24.13 6.47 -26.34
CA VAL A 221 -23.87 5.06 -25.97
C VAL A 221 -22.73 4.49 -26.83
N LEU A 222 -22.69 4.75 -28.13
CA LEU A 222 -21.58 4.31 -28.99
C LEU A 222 -20.23 4.89 -28.54
N ARG A 223 -20.17 6.18 -28.20
CA ARG A 223 -18.94 6.78 -27.65
C ARG A 223 -18.52 6.17 -26.28
N GLU A 224 -19.46 5.77 -25.46
CA GLU A 224 -19.15 5.04 -24.21
C GLU A 224 -18.66 3.61 -24.50
N ILE A 225 -19.19 2.96 -25.55
CA ILE A 225 -18.70 1.65 -26.01
C ILE A 225 -17.27 1.77 -26.52
N ASP A 226 -16.94 2.81 -27.29
CA ASP A 226 -15.56 3.05 -27.76
C ASP A 226 -14.57 3.15 -26.59
N ARG A 227 -14.92 3.91 -25.55
CA ARG A 227 -14.12 4.01 -24.32
C ARG A 227 -14.00 2.67 -23.59
N LEU A 228 -15.12 1.95 -23.47
CA LEU A 228 -15.13 0.63 -22.83
C LEU A 228 -14.22 -0.37 -23.56
N GLU A 229 -14.25 -0.38 -24.90
CA GLU A 229 -13.42 -1.26 -25.73
C GLU A 229 -11.94 -0.91 -25.60
N LEU A 230 -11.59 0.37 -25.53
CA LEU A 230 -10.23 0.81 -25.24
C LEU A 230 -9.76 0.29 -23.87
N VAL A 231 -10.57 0.48 -22.85
CA VAL A 231 -10.25 0.02 -21.47
C VAL A 231 -10.12 -1.50 -21.42
N LEU A 232 -10.99 -2.25 -22.11
CA LEU A 232 -10.90 -3.73 -22.15
C LEU A 232 -9.60 -4.19 -22.83
N ARG A 233 -9.16 -3.54 -23.89
CA ARG A 233 -7.90 -3.83 -24.55
C ARG A 233 -6.73 -3.53 -23.63
N GLN A 234 -6.68 -2.38 -22.97
CA GLN A 234 -5.63 -2.01 -22.03
C GLN A 234 -5.58 -2.94 -20.81
N ILE A 235 -6.72 -3.42 -20.33
CA ILE A 235 -6.74 -4.47 -19.27
C ILE A 235 -6.01 -5.72 -19.76
N SER A 236 -6.28 -6.17 -20.98
CA SER A 236 -5.63 -7.37 -21.53
C SER A 236 -4.12 -7.17 -21.72
N GLU A 237 -3.68 -5.98 -22.16
CA GLU A 237 -2.28 -5.64 -22.30
C GLU A 237 -1.54 -5.65 -20.97
N VAL A 238 -2.10 -4.99 -19.95
CA VAL A 238 -1.52 -4.94 -18.59
C VAL A 238 -1.55 -6.32 -17.91
N GLU A 239 -2.58 -7.14 -18.18
CA GLU A 239 -2.62 -8.53 -17.68
C GLU A 239 -1.56 -9.40 -18.33
N ALA A 240 -1.28 -9.23 -19.62
CA ALA A 240 -0.22 -9.93 -20.32
C ALA A 240 1.17 -9.53 -19.78
N GLU A 241 1.39 -8.22 -19.56
CA GLU A 241 2.62 -7.71 -18.94
C GLU A 241 2.82 -8.28 -17.53
N ARG A 242 1.77 -8.29 -16.70
CA ARG A 242 1.80 -8.92 -15.37
C ARG A 242 2.20 -10.40 -15.45
N ASP A 243 1.58 -11.13 -16.37
CA ASP A 243 1.80 -12.57 -16.50
C ASP A 243 3.23 -12.87 -16.97
N GLU A 244 3.79 -12.04 -17.85
CA GLU A 244 5.19 -12.09 -18.25
C GLU A 244 6.13 -11.81 -17.08
N MET A 245 5.85 -10.76 -16.33
CA MET A 245 6.62 -10.38 -15.12
C MET A 245 6.58 -11.47 -14.04
N LEU A 246 5.47 -12.21 -13.94
CA LEU A 246 5.31 -13.32 -13.00
C LEU A 246 5.84 -14.64 -13.55
N ARG A 247 6.18 -14.72 -14.84
CA ARG A 247 6.75 -15.93 -15.44
C ARG A 247 8.05 -16.26 -14.71
N PRO A 248 8.13 -17.36 -14.01
CA PRO A 248 9.23 -17.59 -13.10
C PRO A 248 10.52 -17.89 -13.88
N ALA A 249 11.55 -17.11 -13.64
CA ALA A 249 12.91 -17.55 -13.95
C ALA A 249 13.30 -18.79 -13.11
N LYS A 250 12.60 -19.03 -11.99
CA LYS A 250 12.75 -20.23 -11.13
C LYS A 250 11.38 -20.60 -10.56
N ALA A 251 11.07 -21.90 -10.56
CA ALA A 251 9.84 -22.47 -9.97
C ALA A 251 9.68 -22.18 -8.46
N SER A 252 10.74 -21.73 -7.80
CA SER A 252 10.80 -21.37 -6.38
C SER A 252 10.55 -19.88 -6.11
N SER A 253 10.19 -19.07 -7.12
CA SER A 253 9.88 -17.67 -6.88
C SER A 253 8.64 -17.53 -5.97
N PRO A 254 8.58 -16.51 -5.10
CA PRO A 254 7.43 -16.31 -4.21
C PRO A 254 6.08 -16.28 -4.92
N ALA A 255 6.00 -15.64 -6.07
CA ALA A 255 4.79 -15.58 -6.87
C ALA A 255 4.41 -16.96 -7.45
N ALA A 256 5.39 -17.73 -7.95
CA ALA A 256 5.16 -19.07 -8.45
C ALA A 256 4.66 -20.02 -7.35
N LEU A 257 5.25 -19.95 -6.15
CA LEU A 257 4.78 -20.71 -4.99
C LEU A 257 3.32 -20.37 -4.66
N LEU A 258 2.97 -19.09 -4.60
CA LEU A 258 1.60 -18.68 -4.34
C LEU A 258 0.62 -19.21 -5.40
N MET A 259 0.98 -19.16 -6.68
CA MET A 259 0.13 -19.64 -7.77
C MET A 259 -0.09 -21.16 -7.77
N ARG A 260 0.76 -21.93 -7.10
CA ARG A 260 0.55 -23.37 -6.89
C ARG A 260 -0.66 -23.67 -6.01
N LEU A 261 -1.04 -22.78 -5.12
CA LEU A 261 -2.20 -22.99 -4.25
C LEU A 261 -3.50 -22.82 -5.04
N LYS A 262 -4.42 -23.80 -4.91
CA LYS A 262 -5.74 -23.71 -5.53
C LYS A 262 -6.49 -22.49 -5.01
N GLY A 263 -7.07 -21.69 -5.92
CA GLY A 263 -7.78 -20.43 -5.58
C GLY A 263 -6.90 -19.19 -5.61
N ILE A 264 -5.58 -19.33 -5.77
CA ILE A 264 -4.68 -18.17 -6.00
C ILE A 264 -4.33 -18.13 -7.49
N GLY A 265 -4.77 -17.07 -8.15
CA GLY A 265 -4.42 -16.74 -9.54
C GLY A 265 -3.31 -15.70 -9.63
N ALA A 266 -2.92 -15.35 -10.86
CA ALA A 266 -1.83 -14.40 -11.14
C ALA A 266 -2.03 -13.04 -10.45
N GLU A 267 -3.25 -12.49 -10.44
CA GLU A 267 -3.51 -11.20 -9.79
C GLU A 267 -3.28 -11.25 -8.27
N PHE A 268 -3.82 -12.26 -7.59
CA PHE A 268 -3.58 -12.40 -6.15
C PHE A 268 -2.10 -12.60 -5.85
N ALA A 269 -1.41 -13.43 -6.64
CA ALA A 269 0.02 -13.67 -6.48
C ALA A 269 0.83 -12.38 -6.69
N ALA A 270 0.51 -11.61 -7.74
CA ALA A 270 1.16 -10.34 -8.04
C ALA A 270 0.99 -9.33 -6.91
N VAL A 271 -0.25 -9.08 -6.47
CA VAL A 271 -0.51 -8.11 -5.41
C VAL A 271 0.12 -8.55 -4.09
N LEU A 272 0.00 -9.82 -3.71
CA LEU A 272 0.62 -10.33 -2.49
C LEU A 272 2.13 -10.17 -2.50
N TYR A 273 2.77 -10.53 -3.61
CA TYR A 273 4.22 -10.41 -3.75
C TYR A 273 4.67 -8.95 -3.81
N LEU A 274 4.08 -8.16 -4.70
CA LEU A 274 4.54 -6.80 -4.99
C LEU A 274 4.16 -5.78 -3.91
N GLU A 275 3.04 -5.97 -3.20
CA GLU A 275 2.59 -5.03 -2.17
C GLU A 275 2.98 -5.45 -0.74
N GLY A 276 3.32 -6.71 -0.51
CA GLY A 276 3.57 -7.21 0.85
C GLY A 276 4.77 -8.14 1.00
N LEU A 277 4.76 -9.29 0.32
CA LEU A 277 5.67 -10.39 0.61
C LEU A 277 7.09 -10.22 0.01
N PHE A 278 7.38 -9.13 -0.68
CA PHE A 278 8.74 -8.74 -1.07
C PHE A 278 9.55 -8.22 0.14
N ARG A 279 8.87 -7.85 1.23
CA ARG A 279 9.50 -7.34 2.46
C ARG A 279 9.73 -8.45 3.47
N HIS A 280 10.84 -8.33 4.19
CA HIS A 280 11.08 -9.14 5.39
C HIS A 280 10.44 -8.46 6.60
N PHE A 281 9.56 -9.19 7.28
CA PHE A 281 8.95 -8.75 8.53
C PHE A 281 9.55 -9.55 9.69
N GLN A 282 9.97 -8.89 10.74
CA GLN A 282 10.55 -9.54 11.92
C GLN A 282 9.55 -10.49 12.62
N ASN A 283 8.26 -10.20 12.51
CA ASN A 283 7.23 -11.02 13.12
C ASN A 283 5.86 -10.83 12.46
N ARG A 284 4.94 -11.77 12.76
CA ARG A 284 3.55 -11.77 12.27
C ARG A 284 2.74 -10.52 12.64
N ARG A 285 3.11 -9.80 13.72
CA ARG A 285 2.39 -8.59 14.14
C ARG A 285 2.72 -7.43 13.20
N GLN A 286 3.98 -7.28 12.80
CA GLN A 286 4.41 -6.28 11.83
C GLN A 286 3.76 -6.50 10.47
N LEU A 287 3.72 -7.73 9.96
CA LEU A 287 3.05 -8.07 8.71
C LEU A 287 1.55 -7.72 8.76
N ALA A 288 0.85 -8.08 9.84
CA ALA A 288 -0.56 -7.78 10.01
C ALA A 288 -0.83 -6.27 10.14
N ALA A 289 0.05 -5.53 10.82
CA ALA A 289 -0.03 -4.07 10.94
C ALA A 289 0.21 -3.40 9.58
N TYR A 290 1.23 -3.83 8.83
CA TYR A 290 1.51 -3.34 7.49
C TYR A 290 0.32 -3.51 6.53
N ALA A 291 -0.40 -4.63 6.63
CA ALA A 291 -1.63 -4.85 5.85
C ALA A 291 -2.86 -4.11 6.43
N GLY A 292 -2.73 -3.45 7.58
CA GLY A 292 -3.85 -2.83 8.28
C GLY A 292 -4.91 -3.82 8.78
N LEU A 293 -4.51 -5.08 9.00
CA LEU A 293 -5.34 -6.18 9.49
C LEU A 293 -5.10 -6.46 10.99
N ALA A 294 -4.29 -5.64 11.68
CA ALA A 294 -4.09 -5.74 13.11
C ALA A 294 -5.37 -5.34 13.85
N PRO A 295 -5.81 -6.11 14.88
CA PRO A 295 -6.94 -5.74 15.69
C PRO A 295 -6.62 -4.49 16.50
N SER A 296 -7.59 -3.60 16.62
CA SER A 296 -7.56 -2.45 17.52
C SER A 296 -8.35 -2.79 18.76
N SER A 297 -7.66 -3.01 19.86
CA SER A 297 -8.31 -3.22 21.15
C SER A 297 -8.46 -1.89 21.89
N TRP A 298 -9.62 -1.67 22.45
CA TRP A 298 -9.83 -0.61 23.43
C TRP A 298 -9.99 -1.27 24.80
N LYS A 299 -8.95 -1.18 25.61
CA LYS A 299 -8.97 -1.66 26.98
C LYS A 299 -8.76 -0.47 27.92
N SER A 300 -9.75 -0.19 28.77
CA SER A 300 -9.67 0.87 29.77
C SER A 300 -10.48 0.42 30.99
N GLY A 301 -9.79 0.08 32.08
CA GLY A 301 -10.43 -0.47 33.28
C GLY A 301 -11.21 -1.75 32.98
N SER A 302 -12.49 -1.76 33.30
CA SER A 302 -13.41 -2.88 33.06
C SER A 302 -13.93 -2.96 31.60
N ILE A 303 -13.60 -1.99 30.75
CA ILE A 303 -14.05 -1.95 29.34
C ILE A 303 -13.03 -2.71 28.49
N ASP A 304 -13.41 -3.86 27.94
CA ASP A 304 -12.67 -4.58 26.90
C ASP A 304 -13.53 -4.62 25.62
N HIS A 305 -13.25 -3.70 24.71
CA HIS A 305 -14.00 -3.59 23.47
C HIS A 305 -13.06 -3.67 22.25
N GLU A 306 -13.32 -4.62 21.35
CA GLU A 306 -12.64 -4.69 20.06
C GLU A 306 -13.23 -3.70 19.05
N GLN A 307 -12.43 -2.73 18.59
CA GLN A 307 -12.86 -1.74 17.59
C GLN A 307 -12.71 -2.24 16.13
N GLY A 308 -12.42 -3.52 15.94
CA GLY A 308 -12.14 -4.11 14.63
C GLY A 308 -10.67 -4.03 14.27
N ILE A 309 -10.36 -3.75 12.98
CA ILE A 309 -8.99 -3.66 12.48
C ILE A 309 -8.53 -2.21 12.38
N SER A 310 -7.22 -2.00 12.48
CA SER A 310 -6.60 -0.66 12.47
C SER A 310 -6.89 0.14 11.20
N LYS A 311 -7.03 -0.54 10.06
CA LYS A 311 -7.12 0.04 8.69
C LYS A 311 -5.92 0.92 8.30
N ALA A 312 -4.97 1.14 9.20
CA ALA A 312 -3.69 1.74 8.90
C ALA A 312 -2.83 0.78 8.06
N GLY A 313 -1.89 1.29 7.30
CA GLY A 313 -1.02 0.50 6.44
C GLY A 313 -1.56 0.36 5.00
N ASN A 314 -1.14 -0.69 4.28
CA ASN A 314 -1.41 -0.84 2.85
C ASN A 314 -2.88 -1.25 2.56
N PRO A 315 -3.73 -0.34 2.06
CA PRO A 315 -5.14 -0.62 1.85
C PRO A 315 -5.37 -1.61 0.69
N ARG A 316 -4.47 -1.64 -0.31
CA ARG A 316 -4.57 -2.54 -1.44
C ARG A 316 -4.33 -3.99 -0.99
N LEU A 317 -3.25 -4.23 -0.25
CA LEU A 317 -2.97 -5.55 0.32
C LEU A 317 -4.13 -6.02 1.21
N ARG A 318 -4.68 -5.13 2.04
CA ARG A 318 -5.83 -5.45 2.90
C ARG A 318 -7.06 -5.88 2.10
N THR A 319 -7.46 -5.11 1.09
CA THR A 319 -8.63 -5.41 0.25
C THR A 319 -8.43 -6.74 -0.47
N THR A 320 -7.28 -6.92 -1.12
CA THR A 320 -6.92 -8.16 -1.80
C THR A 320 -6.93 -9.37 -0.86
N MET A 321 -6.45 -9.21 0.38
CA MET A 321 -6.48 -10.29 1.37
C MET A 321 -7.89 -10.66 1.83
N VAL A 322 -8.80 -9.69 1.92
CA VAL A 322 -10.20 -9.97 2.25
C VAL A 322 -10.90 -10.70 1.10
N GLU A 323 -10.67 -10.27 -0.14
CA GLU A 323 -11.17 -10.96 -1.34
C GLU A 323 -10.62 -12.37 -1.44
N LEU A 324 -9.29 -12.54 -1.25
CA LEU A 324 -8.65 -13.84 -1.27
C LEU A 324 -9.18 -14.76 -0.16
N ALA A 325 -9.51 -14.23 1.02
CA ALA A 325 -10.10 -15.03 2.09
C ALA A 325 -11.45 -15.64 1.69
N TRP A 326 -12.29 -14.92 0.93
CA TRP A 326 -13.52 -15.49 0.34
C TRP A 326 -13.23 -16.57 -0.69
N MET A 327 -12.25 -16.34 -1.57
CA MET A 327 -11.82 -17.35 -2.56
C MET A 327 -11.22 -18.58 -1.85
N TRP A 328 -10.46 -18.36 -0.77
CA TRP A 328 -9.88 -19.45 0.02
C TRP A 328 -10.96 -20.37 0.61
N VAL A 329 -11.98 -19.83 1.23
CA VAL A 329 -13.10 -20.63 1.77
C VAL A 329 -13.80 -21.43 0.65
N ARG A 330 -13.88 -20.86 -0.56
CA ARG A 330 -14.54 -21.50 -1.70
C ARG A 330 -13.69 -22.60 -2.32
N TYR A 331 -12.38 -22.36 -2.53
CA TYR A 331 -11.50 -23.25 -3.29
C TYR A 331 -10.64 -24.16 -2.40
N GLN A 332 -10.59 -23.91 -1.10
CA GLN A 332 -9.86 -24.65 -0.09
C GLN A 332 -10.78 -25.06 1.08
N PRO A 333 -11.91 -25.74 0.81
CA PRO A 333 -12.91 -26.02 1.85
C PRO A 333 -12.35 -26.85 3.00
N ASP A 334 -11.44 -27.78 2.71
CA ASP A 334 -10.92 -28.74 3.69
C ASP A 334 -9.67 -28.23 4.43
N SER A 335 -9.21 -27.02 4.12
CA SER A 335 -8.09 -26.44 4.84
C SER A 335 -8.47 -26.11 6.30
N ALA A 336 -7.50 -26.22 7.20
CA ALA A 336 -7.68 -25.89 8.61
C ALA A 336 -8.19 -24.44 8.81
N LEU A 337 -7.78 -23.51 7.95
CA LEU A 337 -8.26 -22.12 7.98
C LEU A 337 -9.74 -22.01 7.61
N SER A 338 -10.21 -22.77 6.62
CA SER A 338 -11.61 -22.81 6.24
C SER A 338 -12.47 -23.50 7.31
N GLY A 339 -11.95 -24.56 7.92
CA GLY A 339 -12.55 -25.20 9.09
C GLY A 339 -12.72 -24.23 10.26
N TRP A 340 -11.67 -23.50 10.60
CA TRP A 340 -11.72 -22.45 11.62
C TRP A 340 -12.77 -21.37 11.32
N PHE A 341 -12.86 -20.94 10.06
CA PHE A 341 -13.85 -19.94 9.63
C PHE A 341 -15.28 -20.46 9.82
N ARG A 342 -15.57 -21.70 9.37
CA ARG A 342 -16.89 -22.32 9.52
C ARG A 342 -17.29 -22.48 10.99
N GLN A 343 -16.36 -22.97 11.82
CA GLN A 343 -16.60 -23.12 13.27
C GLN A 343 -16.92 -21.77 13.93
N ARG A 344 -16.20 -20.70 13.56
CA ARG A 344 -16.40 -19.37 14.14
C ARG A 344 -17.69 -18.71 13.68
N VAL A 345 -18.12 -18.94 12.44
CA VAL A 345 -19.37 -18.38 11.90
C VAL A 345 -20.57 -19.18 12.39
N GLY A 346 -20.45 -20.51 12.49
CA GLY A 346 -21.57 -21.39 12.85
C GLY A 346 -22.76 -21.16 11.91
N SER A 347 -23.93 -20.97 12.49
CA SER A 347 -25.16 -20.61 11.80
C SER A 347 -25.36 -19.10 11.61
N GLU A 348 -24.49 -18.27 12.18
CA GLU A 348 -24.64 -16.82 12.16
C GLU A 348 -24.40 -16.23 10.78
N ARG A 349 -25.21 -15.23 10.45
CA ARG A 349 -25.16 -14.48 9.17
C ARG A 349 -24.82 -13.01 9.44
N GLY A 350 -24.58 -12.24 8.39
CA GLY A 350 -24.45 -10.80 8.49
C GLY A 350 -23.12 -10.32 9.10
N ARG A 351 -23.16 -9.66 10.24
CA ARG A 351 -22.00 -8.98 10.86
C ARG A 351 -20.90 -9.94 11.29
N THR A 352 -21.24 -11.03 11.99
CA THR A 352 -20.26 -12.03 12.46
C THR A 352 -19.49 -12.66 11.30
N ARG A 353 -20.17 -12.99 10.21
CA ARG A 353 -19.54 -13.52 9.00
C ARG A 353 -18.53 -12.53 8.39
N ARG A 354 -18.88 -11.22 8.33
CA ARG A 354 -17.98 -10.16 7.84
C ARG A 354 -16.75 -9.95 8.74
N ILE A 355 -16.93 -9.99 10.06
CA ILE A 355 -15.82 -9.89 11.00
C ILE A 355 -14.91 -11.11 10.88
N SER A 356 -15.50 -12.31 10.79
CA SER A 356 -14.75 -13.56 10.70
C SER A 356 -13.93 -13.69 9.42
N ILE A 357 -14.42 -13.18 8.26
CA ILE A 357 -13.65 -13.21 7.01
C ILE A 357 -12.44 -12.27 7.09
N VAL A 358 -12.55 -11.12 7.74
CA VAL A 358 -11.41 -10.21 7.96
C VAL A 358 -10.38 -10.85 8.89
N ALA A 359 -10.81 -11.55 9.92
CA ALA A 359 -9.93 -12.30 10.79
C ALA A 359 -9.26 -13.47 10.05
N LEU A 360 -9.97 -14.15 9.15
CA LEU A 360 -9.41 -15.16 8.26
C LEU A 360 -8.38 -14.54 7.33
N ALA A 361 -8.64 -13.39 6.71
CA ALA A 361 -7.69 -12.68 5.85
C ALA A 361 -6.35 -12.44 6.55
N ARG A 362 -6.37 -12.03 7.83
CA ARG A 362 -5.16 -11.89 8.64
C ARG A 362 -4.43 -13.23 8.86
N LYS A 363 -5.16 -14.29 9.24
CA LYS A 363 -4.56 -15.61 9.45
C LYS A 363 -3.97 -16.16 8.16
N LEU A 364 -4.68 -16.01 7.05
CA LEU A 364 -4.26 -16.43 5.72
C LEU A 364 -2.99 -15.69 5.27
N LEU A 365 -2.92 -14.35 5.45
CA LEU A 365 -1.71 -13.58 5.13
C LEU A 365 -0.48 -14.10 5.87
N ILE A 366 -0.62 -14.42 7.15
CA ILE A 366 0.47 -14.99 7.95
C ILE A 366 0.86 -16.39 7.45
N ALA A 367 -0.11 -17.23 7.11
CA ALA A 367 0.15 -18.56 6.60
C ALA A 367 0.83 -18.51 5.21
N LEU A 368 0.38 -17.64 4.31
CA LEU A 368 0.99 -17.44 2.99
C LEU A 368 2.42 -16.87 3.10
N SER A 369 2.66 -15.96 4.04
CA SER A 369 4.01 -15.47 4.32
C SER A 369 4.95 -16.61 4.74
N ARG A 370 4.53 -17.49 5.65
CA ARG A 370 5.32 -18.68 6.04
C ARG A 370 5.55 -19.63 4.87
N TYR A 371 4.53 -19.85 4.06
CA TYR A 371 4.65 -20.68 2.87
C TYR A 371 5.72 -20.15 1.90
N VAL A 372 5.71 -18.87 1.62
CA VAL A 372 6.68 -18.24 0.72
C VAL A 372 8.09 -18.21 1.33
N THR A 373 8.22 -18.01 2.65
CA THR A 373 9.51 -17.86 3.33
C THR A 373 10.14 -19.20 3.72
N HIS A 374 9.32 -20.16 4.17
CA HIS A 374 9.80 -21.42 4.76
C HIS A 374 9.30 -22.67 3.99
N GLY A 375 8.47 -22.52 2.96
CA GLY A 375 7.88 -23.65 2.25
C GLY A 375 6.73 -24.34 3.00
N GLU A 376 6.28 -23.81 4.14
CA GLU A 376 5.23 -24.39 4.98
C GLU A 376 3.85 -24.25 4.30
N ILE A 377 3.39 -25.30 3.64
CA ILE A 377 2.04 -25.31 3.03
C ILE A 377 0.99 -25.17 4.14
N PRO A 378 0.00 -24.24 4.01
CA PRO A 378 -1.06 -24.12 4.99
C PRO A 378 -1.79 -25.45 5.19
N ALA A 379 -2.01 -25.85 6.46
CA ALA A 379 -2.55 -27.18 6.80
C ALA A 379 -3.86 -27.49 6.05
N GLY A 380 -3.90 -28.63 5.37
CA GLY A 380 -5.03 -29.08 4.56
C GLY A 380 -5.25 -28.28 3.26
N ALA A 381 -4.30 -27.44 2.85
CA ALA A 381 -4.41 -26.74 1.57
C ALA A 381 -4.01 -27.63 0.40
N VAL A 382 -4.80 -27.52 -0.69
CA VAL A 382 -4.60 -28.26 -1.94
C VAL A 382 -3.77 -27.42 -2.90
N THR A 383 -2.75 -28.02 -3.47
CA THR A 383 -1.96 -27.42 -4.56
C THR A 383 -2.52 -27.83 -5.91
N LYS A 384 -2.31 -27.01 -6.93
CA LYS A 384 -2.57 -27.38 -8.32
C LYS A 384 -1.53 -28.42 -8.75
N PRO A 385 -1.91 -29.37 -9.60
CA PRO A 385 -0.91 -30.22 -10.27
C PRO A 385 0.08 -29.33 -11.03
N VAL A 386 1.34 -29.75 -11.05
CA VAL A 386 2.44 -29.08 -11.77
C VAL A 386 2.29 -29.36 -13.25
#